data_c2abc11aebf7d31eb14968616ba1e511
#
_entry.id   c2abc11aebf7d31eb14968616ba1e511
#
_cell.length_a   1.000
_cell.length_b   1.000
_cell.length_c   1.000
_cell.angle_alpha   90.00
_cell.angle_beta   90.00
_cell.angle_gamma   90.00
#
_symmetry.space_group_name_H-M   'P 1'
#
loop_
_entity.id
_entity.type
_entity.pdbx_description
1 polymer ?
#
loop_
_entity_poly.entity_id
_entity_poly.type
_entity_poly.pdbx_seq_one_letter_code
_entity_poly.pdbx_strand_id
1 'polypeptide(L)'
;MRSYVRSKRAVTAAVALLMSLVLVQPAGAILDGTDDTANQFESVGMLQAQVDTDEWFGFCSGTLVAPDVVLTAAHCVDFFTAAVGAEGFGPDDLRVSFDVAPDEDSTYYVADHIVVHPDWLTAPPCVGNSKHLCLASPAEDIALVFLEEAVSGVTPSPIAGPGYLDELDVTSETFTVVGYGTDEFILGSALSPNQLTVFDGIRSYREVTAINTHDAFPDRFLKVTAGVCFGDSGGPMFHDGTIVALNTWTFSLRCTGPNLQYRTDSAIAQAFLDTYL
;
A
#
# COMPACT_ATOMS: atom_id res chain seq x y z
N MET A 1 21.95 71.37 14.46
CA MET A 1 22.17 70.19 13.64
C MET A 1 21.87 68.92 14.52
N ARG A 2 20.71 68.37 14.44
CA ARG A 2 20.33 67.17 15.21
C ARG A 2 20.22 65.97 14.29
N SER A 3 20.91 64.94 14.71
CA SER A 3 21.14 63.64 14.09
C SER A 3 19.85 62.90 13.69
N TYR A 4 19.86 62.42 12.46
CA TYR A 4 18.87 61.49 11.91
C TYR A 4 19.55 60.12 11.75
N VAL A 5 19.57 59.34 12.82
CA VAL A 5 20.00 57.95 12.82
C VAL A 5 19.12 57.16 13.76
N ARG A 6 17.92 56.77 13.31
CA ARG A 6 17.12 55.69 13.91
C ARG A 6 16.06 55.24 12.89
N SER A 7 16.27 54.17 12.21
CA SER A 7 15.20 53.24 11.79
C SER A 7 15.59 52.19 10.73
N LYS A 8 16.82 51.70 10.77
CA LYS A 8 17.15 50.56 9.88
C LYS A 8 17.36 49.22 10.57
N ARG A 9 17.18 49.15 11.90
CA ARG A 9 17.40 47.93 12.65
C ARG A 9 16.12 47.18 13.03
N ALA A 10 14.95 47.76 12.85
CA ALA A 10 13.66 47.13 13.23
C ALA A 10 13.00 46.35 12.08
N VAL A 11 13.36 46.61 10.83
CA VAL A 11 12.76 45.95 9.65
C VAL A 11 13.44 44.62 9.34
N THR A 12 14.71 44.47 9.66
CA THR A 12 15.48 43.25 9.39
C THR A 12 15.15 42.10 10.35
N ALA A 13 14.65 42.38 11.56
CA ALA A 13 14.29 41.39 12.53
C ALA A 13 12.87 40.76 12.28
N ALA A 14 11.96 41.51 11.65
CA ALA A 14 10.62 41.05 11.34
C ALA A 14 10.55 40.12 10.09
N VAL A 15 11.49 40.31 9.15
CA VAL A 15 11.58 39.44 7.94
C VAL A 15 12.27 38.11 8.25
N ALA A 16 13.20 38.09 9.20
CA ALA A 16 13.86 36.84 9.61
C ALA A 16 12.97 35.91 10.46
N LEU A 17 11.91 36.42 11.09
CA LEU A 17 10.97 35.61 11.92
C LEU A 17 9.82 35.04 11.11
N LEU A 18 9.59 35.47 9.88
CA LEU A 18 8.56 34.96 8.97
C LEU A 18 9.06 33.86 8.03
N MET A 19 10.36 33.56 8.01
CA MET A 19 10.95 32.49 7.20
C MET A 19 11.14 31.16 7.93
N SER A 20 10.75 31.03 9.18
CA SER A 20 11.00 29.81 9.99
C SER A 20 9.75 28.98 10.31
N LEU A 21 8.65 29.17 9.57
CA LEU A 21 7.52 28.23 9.57
C LEU A 21 7.31 27.64 8.18
N VAL A 22 8.36 27.09 7.60
CA VAL A 22 8.18 25.97 6.69
C VAL A 22 7.88 24.80 7.61
N LEU A 23 6.59 24.52 7.81
CA LEU A 23 6.16 23.23 8.29
C LEU A 23 6.67 22.21 7.27
N VAL A 24 7.79 21.56 7.59
CA VAL A 24 8.16 20.31 6.94
C VAL A 24 7.01 19.38 7.30
N GLN A 25 6.10 19.19 6.38
CA GLN A 25 5.12 18.12 6.51
C GLN A 25 5.94 16.84 6.46
N PRO A 26 5.81 15.94 7.43
CA PRO A 26 6.39 14.63 7.28
C PRO A 26 5.82 14.02 6.00
N ALA A 27 6.68 13.48 5.19
CA ALA A 27 6.33 12.72 4.03
C ALA A 27 5.68 11.40 4.50
N GLY A 28 4.52 11.05 4.05
CA GLY A 28 3.79 9.84 4.46
C GLY A 28 3.77 8.78 3.35
N ALA A 29 3.70 7.51 3.67
CA ALA A 29 3.83 6.37 2.75
C ALA A 29 2.83 6.35 1.58
N ILE A 30 1.63 6.82 1.75
CA ILE A 30 0.63 7.06 0.70
C ILE A 30 0.90 8.44 0.08
N LEU A 31 0.92 8.56 -1.24
CA LEU A 31 1.17 9.83 -1.93
C LEU A 31 0.23 10.95 -1.42
N ASP A 32 0.81 12.02 -0.86
CA ASP A 32 0.08 13.07 -0.15
C ASP A 32 -0.81 12.51 1.01
N GLY A 33 -0.40 11.40 1.63
CA GLY A 33 -1.09 10.76 2.74
C GLY A 33 -0.85 11.45 4.09
N THR A 34 -1.41 10.86 5.12
CA THR A 34 -1.21 11.24 6.52
C THR A 34 -0.61 10.06 7.26
N ASP A 35 0.49 10.28 7.99
CA ASP A 35 1.10 9.26 8.83
C ASP A 35 0.12 8.77 9.90
N ASP A 36 0.02 7.47 10.09
CA ASP A 36 -0.84 6.84 11.09
C ASP A 36 -0.22 6.90 12.50
N THR A 37 0.20 8.09 12.92
CA THR A 37 0.85 8.29 14.23
C THR A 37 -0.04 7.95 15.42
N ALA A 38 -1.35 7.87 15.20
CA ALA A 38 -2.33 7.48 16.22
C ALA A 38 -2.60 5.96 16.24
N ASN A 39 -1.92 5.19 15.37
CA ASN A 39 -2.10 3.74 15.23
C ASN A 39 -3.57 3.31 15.00
N GLN A 40 -4.28 4.05 14.14
CA GLN A 40 -5.70 3.82 13.86
C GLN A 40 -5.93 2.57 13.01
N PHE A 41 -4.91 2.20 12.21
CA PHE A 41 -4.95 1.07 11.28
C PHE A 41 -3.98 -0.03 11.74
N GLU A 42 -4.06 -0.40 13.02
CA GLU A 42 -3.13 -1.35 13.66
C GLU A 42 -3.05 -2.71 12.96
N SER A 43 -4.10 -3.12 12.26
CA SER A 43 -4.15 -4.38 11.51
C SER A 43 -3.39 -4.36 10.19
N VAL A 44 -2.97 -3.18 9.71
CA VAL A 44 -2.23 -3.07 8.45
C VAL A 44 -0.73 -3.20 8.73
N GLY A 45 -0.09 -4.16 8.07
CA GLY A 45 1.32 -4.48 8.25
C GLY A 45 2.16 -4.27 7.00
N MET A 46 3.46 -4.02 7.19
CA MET A 46 4.47 -3.99 6.14
C MET A 46 4.99 -5.39 5.88
N LEU A 47 4.90 -5.85 4.63
CA LEU A 47 5.53 -7.07 4.17
C LEU A 47 6.99 -6.79 3.84
N GLN A 48 7.88 -7.56 4.45
CA GLN A 48 9.31 -7.52 4.22
C GLN A 48 9.82 -8.86 3.74
N ALA A 49 10.76 -8.81 2.84
CA ALA A 49 11.39 -9.97 2.29
C ALA A 49 12.90 -9.94 2.50
N GLN A 50 13.48 -11.11 2.75
CA GLN A 50 14.91 -11.25 2.89
C GLN A 50 15.58 -11.28 1.52
N VAL A 51 16.45 -10.32 1.27
CA VAL A 51 17.19 -10.21 -0.02
C VAL A 51 18.62 -10.70 0.07
N ASP A 52 19.18 -10.77 1.28
CA ASP A 52 20.48 -11.37 1.61
C ASP A 52 20.41 -11.84 3.07
N THR A 53 21.40 -12.59 3.51
CA THR A 53 21.41 -13.30 4.82
C THR A 53 21.07 -12.44 6.04
N ASP A 54 21.24 -11.10 5.94
CA ASP A 54 20.95 -10.17 7.03
C ASP A 54 20.15 -8.92 6.57
N GLU A 55 19.71 -8.86 5.31
CA GLU A 55 19.04 -7.69 4.76
C GLU A 55 17.57 -7.97 4.46
N TRP A 56 16.69 -7.19 5.10
CA TRP A 56 15.24 -7.24 4.89
C TRP A 56 14.77 -5.97 4.19
N PHE A 57 13.93 -6.14 3.19
CA PHE A 57 13.42 -5.05 2.37
C PHE A 57 11.88 -5.03 2.40
N GLY A 58 11.30 -3.88 2.78
CA GLY A 58 9.87 -3.64 2.69
C GLY A 58 9.45 -3.45 1.23
N PHE A 59 8.41 -4.14 0.78
CA PHE A 59 8.03 -4.14 -0.64
C PHE A 59 6.53 -4.05 -0.89
N CYS A 60 5.70 -4.45 0.06
CA CYS A 60 4.25 -4.47 -0.03
C CYS A 60 3.62 -4.21 1.35
N SER A 61 2.31 -4.06 1.33
CA SER A 61 1.46 -3.96 2.50
C SER A 61 0.48 -5.13 2.57
N GLY A 62 -0.09 -5.38 3.74
CA GLY A 62 -1.12 -6.40 3.92
C GLY A 62 -1.95 -6.10 5.17
N THR A 63 -3.01 -6.87 5.40
CA THR A 63 -3.90 -6.64 6.54
C THR A 63 -4.15 -7.93 7.29
N LEU A 64 -3.98 -7.92 8.61
CA LEU A 64 -4.36 -9.01 9.49
C LEU A 64 -5.90 -9.19 9.42
N VAL A 65 -6.36 -10.37 8.99
CA VAL A 65 -7.79 -10.70 8.84
C VAL A 65 -8.24 -11.85 9.73
N ALA A 66 -7.28 -12.64 10.24
CA ALA A 66 -7.48 -13.63 11.29
C ALA A 66 -6.25 -13.59 12.23
N PRO A 67 -6.24 -14.26 13.39
CA PRO A 67 -5.14 -14.13 14.34
C PRO A 67 -3.75 -14.37 13.78
N ASP A 68 -3.62 -15.19 12.75
CA ASP A 68 -2.37 -15.61 12.11
C ASP A 68 -2.42 -15.52 10.58
N VAL A 69 -3.39 -14.78 10.00
CA VAL A 69 -3.58 -14.68 8.56
C VAL A 69 -3.56 -13.23 8.09
N VAL A 70 -2.68 -12.93 7.16
CA VAL A 70 -2.55 -11.63 6.49
C VAL A 70 -3.07 -11.72 5.07
N LEU A 71 -4.01 -10.85 4.73
CA LEU A 71 -4.54 -10.66 3.38
C LEU A 71 -3.65 -9.66 2.63
N THR A 72 -3.24 -10.01 1.40
CA THR A 72 -2.42 -9.16 0.53
C THR A 72 -2.73 -9.43 -0.96
N ALA A 73 -2.04 -8.74 -1.86
CA ALA A 73 -2.16 -8.96 -3.30
C ALA A 73 -1.29 -10.14 -3.79
N ALA A 74 -1.78 -10.89 -4.76
CA ALA A 74 -1.03 -12.01 -5.33
C ALA A 74 0.26 -11.56 -6.02
N HIS A 75 0.24 -10.39 -6.69
CA HIS A 75 1.44 -9.87 -7.36
C HIS A 75 2.57 -9.53 -6.37
N CYS A 76 2.28 -9.24 -5.10
CA CYS A 76 3.29 -9.04 -4.08
C CYS A 76 4.13 -10.29 -3.88
N VAL A 77 3.47 -11.44 -3.78
CA VAL A 77 4.13 -12.73 -3.59
C VAL A 77 4.87 -13.18 -4.87
N ASP A 78 4.23 -13.00 -6.03
CA ASP A 78 4.80 -13.40 -7.32
C ASP A 78 5.99 -12.52 -7.75
N PHE A 79 5.89 -11.21 -7.55
CA PHE A 79 7.00 -10.28 -7.81
C PHE A 79 8.23 -10.64 -7.00
N PHE A 80 8.04 -11.09 -5.78
CA PHE A 80 9.11 -11.44 -4.88
C PHE A 80 9.80 -12.74 -5.33
N THR A 81 9.03 -13.80 -5.63
CA THR A 81 9.57 -15.05 -6.19
C THR A 81 10.34 -14.83 -7.50
N ALA A 82 9.90 -13.87 -8.33
CA ALA A 82 10.58 -13.53 -9.59
C ALA A 82 11.81 -12.63 -9.39
N ALA A 83 11.83 -11.76 -8.39
CA ALA A 83 12.89 -10.76 -8.18
C ALA A 83 14.10 -11.32 -7.43
N VAL A 84 13.89 -12.28 -6.52
CA VAL A 84 14.97 -12.89 -5.71
C VAL A 84 15.60 -14.10 -6.43
N GLY A 85 15.05 -14.48 -7.58
CA GLY A 85 15.55 -15.59 -8.40
C GLY A 85 15.09 -16.95 -7.86
N ALA A 86 14.29 -17.61 -8.64
CA ALA A 86 13.46 -18.78 -8.39
C ALA A 86 14.08 -20.02 -7.69
N GLU A 87 15.31 -19.96 -7.23
CA GLU A 87 15.94 -21.05 -6.47
C GLU A 87 16.24 -20.61 -5.05
N GLY A 88 15.21 -20.69 -4.16
CA GLY A 88 15.44 -20.61 -2.73
C GLY A 88 14.54 -19.70 -1.92
N PHE A 89 13.65 -18.91 -2.51
CA PHE A 89 12.70 -18.14 -1.73
C PHE A 89 11.61 -19.05 -1.16
N GLY A 90 11.53 -19.06 0.16
CA GLY A 90 10.50 -19.78 0.92
C GLY A 90 9.67 -18.84 1.78
N PRO A 91 8.67 -19.38 2.48
CA PRO A 91 7.92 -18.60 3.47
C PRO A 91 8.83 -17.96 4.53
N ASP A 92 9.88 -18.65 4.95
CA ASP A 92 10.86 -18.18 5.96
C ASP A 92 11.56 -16.86 5.56
N ASP A 93 11.56 -16.51 4.27
CA ASP A 93 12.13 -15.29 3.73
C ASP A 93 11.10 -14.14 3.67
N LEU A 94 9.89 -14.36 4.16
CA LEU A 94 8.82 -13.35 4.26
C LEU A 94 8.45 -13.13 5.72
N ARG A 95 8.37 -11.86 6.13
CA ARG A 95 7.89 -11.47 7.44
C ARG A 95 6.99 -10.24 7.38
N VAL A 96 6.20 -10.03 8.42
CA VAL A 96 5.29 -8.89 8.54
C VAL A 96 5.51 -8.19 9.86
N SER A 97 5.50 -6.86 9.87
CA SER A 97 5.40 -6.05 11.08
C SER A 97 4.18 -5.15 11.02
N PHE A 98 3.50 -5.00 12.16
CA PHE A 98 2.33 -4.14 12.34
C PHE A 98 2.67 -2.82 13.05
N ASP A 99 3.94 -2.54 13.28
CA ASP A 99 4.37 -1.26 13.84
C ASP A 99 4.15 -0.12 12.85
N VAL A 100 3.90 1.09 13.34
CA VAL A 100 3.67 2.27 12.47
C VAL A 100 4.89 2.57 11.60
N ALA A 101 6.08 2.41 12.15
CA ALA A 101 7.37 2.62 11.47
C ALA A 101 8.33 1.49 11.87
N PRO A 102 8.24 0.31 11.24
CA PRO A 102 9.06 -0.84 11.59
C PRO A 102 10.56 -0.56 11.46
N ASP A 103 11.30 -0.91 12.50
CA ASP A 103 12.74 -0.78 12.61
C ASP A 103 13.39 -2.08 13.17
N GLU A 104 14.67 -2.05 13.52
CA GLU A 104 15.40 -3.22 14.03
C GLU A 104 14.88 -3.77 15.38
N ASP A 105 14.20 -2.92 16.16
CA ASP A 105 13.64 -3.28 17.49
C ASP A 105 12.16 -3.69 17.39
N SER A 106 11.55 -3.65 16.21
CA SER A 106 10.14 -3.96 15.96
C SER A 106 9.82 -5.45 16.07
N THR A 107 8.54 -5.76 16.34
CA THR A 107 8.07 -7.14 16.31
C THR A 107 7.78 -7.59 14.88
N TYR A 108 8.35 -8.73 14.51
CA TYR A 108 8.18 -9.35 13.22
C TYR A 108 7.58 -10.75 13.33
N TYR A 109 6.64 -11.06 12.46
CA TYR A 109 5.98 -12.35 12.34
C TYR A 109 6.39 -13.00 11.02
N VAL A 110 7.02 -14.17 11.09
CA VAL A 110 7.50 -14.92 9.92
C VAL A 110 6.35 -15.69 9.30
N ALA A 111 6.35 -15.82 7.99
CA ALA A 111 5.35 -16.61 7.29
C ALA A 111 5.64 -18.12 7.40
N ASP A 112 4.61 -18.91 7.71
CA ASP A 112 4.63 -20.38 7.67
C ASP A 112 4.39 -20.87 6.24
N HIS A 113 3.34 -20.34 5.59
CA HIS A 113 3.05 -20.65 4.20
C HIS A 113 2.21 -19.55 3.53
N ILE A 114 2.16 -19.60 2.21
CA ILE A 114 1.49 -18.61 1.37
C ILE A 114 0.51 -19.29 0.46
N VAL A 115 -0.69 -18.74 0.34
CA VAL A 115 -1.72 -19.23 -0.58
C VAL A 115 -2.08 -18.11 -1.56
N VAL A 116 -1.77 -18.34 -2.82
CA VAL A 116 -2.10 -17.43 -3.94
C VAL A 116 -3.33 -17.94 -4.65
N HIS A 117 -4.22 -17.05 -5.09
CA HIS A 117 -5.38 -17.46 -5.87
C HIS A 117 -4.93 -18.24 -7.12
N PRO A 118 -5.51 -19.45 -7.39
CA PRO A 118 -5.03 -20.32 -8.48
C PRO A 118 -5.13 -19.68 -9.87
N ASP A 119 -6.09 -18.78 -10.09
CA ASP A 119 -6.23 -18.10 -11.38
C ASP A 119 -5.15 -17.02 -11.60
N TRP A 120 -4.49 -16.53 -10.56
CA TRP A 120 -3.29 -15.71 -10.69
C TRP A 120 -2.16 -16.51 -11.33
N LEU A 121 -1.91 -17.72 -10.84
CA LEU A 121 -0.81 -18.59 -11.32
C LEU A 121 -1.03 -19.11 -12.74
N THR A 122 -2.28 -19.20 -13.19
CA THR A 122 -2.65 -19.70 -14.54
C THR A 122 -2.91 -18.58 -15.55
N ALA A 123 -2.91 -17.34 -15.11
CA ALA A 123 -3.10 -16.21 -15.99
C ALA A 123 -1.99 -16.17 -17.05
N PRO A 124 -2.34 -15.89 -18.32
CA PRO A 124 -1.32 -15.78 -19.35
C PRO A 124 -0.35 -14.64 -18.99
N PRO A 125 0.96 -14.84 -19.14
CA PRO A 125 1.92 -13.78 -18.86
C PRO A 125 1.60 -12.56 -19.71
N CYS A 126 1.81 -11.37 -19.13
CA CYS A 126 1.63 -10.12 -19.84
C CYS A 126 2.42 -10.11 -21.15
N VAL A 127 1.74 -10.24 -22.29
CA VAL A 127 2.37 -10.31 -23.60
C VAL A 127 2.52 -8.89 -24.16
N GLY A 128 3.76 -8.43 -24.29
CA GLY A 128 4.12 -7.19 -24.95
C GLY A 128 4.47 -6.03 -24.02
N ASN A 129 5.07 -4.98 -24.58
CA ASN A 129 5.49 -3.76 -23.85
C ASN A 129 4.31 -2.86 -23.44
N SER A 130 3.08 -3.31 -23.55
CA SER A 130 1.89 -2.53 -23.17
C SER A 130 1.45 -2.95 -21.78
N LYS A 131 1.82 -2.14 -20.78
CA LYS A 131 1.35 -2.27 -19.38
C LYS A 131 -0.18 -2.29 -19.27
N HIS A 132 -0.89 -1.78 -20.26
CA HIS A 132 -2.36 -1.82 -20.35
C HIS A 132 -2.92 -3.21 -20.65
N LEU A 133 -2.14 -4.10 -21.28
CA LEU A 133 -2.59 -5.48 -21.55
C LEU A 133 -2.48 -6.37 -20.31
N CYS A 134 -1.61 -6.03 -19.36
CA CYS A 134 -1.54 -6.75 -18.09
C CYS A 134 -2.79 -6.55 -17.23
N LEU A 135 -3.40 -5.36 -17.32
CA LEU A 135 -4.68 -5.06 -16.68
C LEU A 135 -5.88 -5.79 -17.33
N ALA A 136 -5.70 -6.25 -18.54
CA ALA A 136 -6.67 -7.09 -19.24
C ALA A 136 -6.52 -8.58 -18.89
N SER A 137 -5.53 -8.95 -18.07
CA SER A 137 -5.41 -10.32 -17.58
C SER A 137 -6.57 -10.64 -16.63
N PRO A 138 -7.25 -11.76 -16.80
CA PRO A 138 -8.31 -12.19 -15.89
C PRO A 138 -7.76 -12.69 -14.53
N ALA A 139 -6.55 -12.34 -14.17
CA ALA A 139 -5.90 -12.79 -12.96
C ALA A 139 -6.57 -12.22 -11.70
N GLU A 140 -6.78 -13.07 -10.73
CA GLU A 140 -7.33 -12.72 -9.41
C GLU A 140 -6.17 -12.30 -8.49
N ASP A 141 -6.02 -11.01 -8.25
CA ASP A 141 -4.87 -10.44 -7.54
C ASP A 141 -5.06 -10.43 -6.02
N ILE A 142 -5.17 -11.62 -5.45
CA ILE A 142 -5.39 -11.86 -4.02
C ILE A 142 -4.55 -13.04 -3.52
N ALA A 143 -3.98 -12.89 -2.32
CA ALA A 143 -3.21 -13.92 -1.63
C ALA A 143 -3.41 -13.82 -0.11
N LEU A 144 -3.16 -14.93 0.58
CA LEU A 144 -3.11 -15.04 2.02
C LEU A 144 -1.70 -15.50 2.46
N VAL A 145 -1.17 -14.83 3.46
CA VAL A 145 0.07 -15.20 4.15
C VAL A 145 -0.32 -15.71 5.53
N PHE A 146 -0.04 -16.98 5.80
CA PHE A 146 -0.22 -17.60 7.10
C PHE A 146 1.06 -17.43 7.89
N LEU A 147 0.95 -16.96 9.12
CA LEU A 147 2.08 -16.69 10.00
C LEU A 147 2.36 -17.90 10.90
N GLU A 148 3.62 -18.11 11.27
CA GLU A 148 4.02 -19.17 12.21
C GLU A 148 3.38 -19.02 13.59
N GLU A 149 3.12 -17.78 14.00
CA GLU A 149 2.55 -17.46 15.31
C GLU A 149 1.40 -16.44 15.17
N ALA A 150 0.40 -16.60 16.05
CA ALA A 150 -0.69 -15.63 16.12
C ALA A 150 -0.20 -14.25 16.57
N VAL A 151 -0.66 -13.22 15.89
CA VAL A 151 -0.34 -11.83 16.21
C VAL A 151 -1.03 -11.42 17.50
N SER A 152 -0.26 -10.90 18.44
CA SER A 152 -0.78 -10.48 19.73
C SER A 152 -0.94 -8.95 19.81
N GLY A 153 -2.05 -8.49 20.39
CA GLY A 153 -2.28 -7.06 20.64
C GLY A 153 -2.78 -6.28 19.42
N VAL A 154 -3.01 -6.94 18.29
CA VAL A 154 -3.59 -6.37 17.08
C VAL A 154 -4.94 -7.02 16.80
N THR A 155 -5.95 -6.22 16.53
CA THR A 155 -7.29 -6.70 16.20
C THR A 155 -7.42 -6.93 14.70
N PRO A 156 -7.73 -8.16 14.22
CA PRO A 156 -7.96 -8.40 12.81
C PRO A 156 -9.10 -7.54 12.23
N SER A 157 -8.92 -7.03 11.02
CA SER A 157 -9.95 -6.26 10.32
C SER A 157 -10.96 -7.17 9.63
N PRO A 158 -12.26 -6.82 9.66
CA PRO A 158 -13.28 -7.55 8.92
C PRO A 158 -13.14 -7.32 7.40
N ILE A 159 -13.52 -8.34 6.63
CA ILE A 159 -13.65 -8.27 5.17
C ILE A 159 -15.13 -8.13 4.83
N ALA A 160 -15.46 -7.27 3.88
CA ALA A 160 -16.84 -7.11 3.38
C ALA A 160 -17.37 -8.42 2.77
N GLY A 161 -18.63 -8.71 3.02
CA GLY A 161 -19.31 -9.85 2.40
C GLY A 161 -19.52 -9.65 0.89
N PRO A 162 -19.99 -10.71 0.20
CA PRO A 162 -20.13 -10.71 -1.26
C PRO A 162 -21.11 -9.63 -1.73
N GLY A 163 -20.71 -8.86 -2.75
CA GLY A 163 -21.53 -7.83 -3.38
C GLY A 163 -21.70 -6.54 -2.58
N TYR A 164 -20.92 -6.34 -1.54
CA TYR A 164 -21.02 -5.13 -0.68
C TYR A 164 -20.94 -3.83 -1.47
N LEU A 165 -19.99 -3.71 -2.39
CA LEU A 165 -19.83 -2.51 -3.23
C LEU A 165 -20.95 -2.34 -4.28
N ASP A 166 -21.66 -3.40 -4.63
CA ASP A 166 -22.78 -3.34 -5.59
C ASP A 166 -24.04 -2.72 -4.97
N GLU A 167 -24.11 -2.68 -3.62
CA GLU A 167 -25.22 -2.07 -2.89
C GLU A 167 -25.00 -0.56 -2.66
N LEU A 168 -23.81 -0.03 -2.97
CA LEU A 168 -23.42 1.37 -2.77
C LEU A 168 -23.46 2.18 -4.07
N ASP A 169 -23.77 3.46 -3.96
CA ASP A 169 -23.36 4.44 -4.97
C ASP A 169 -21.90 4.81 -4.72
N VAL A 170 -20.98 3.94 -5.16
CA VAL A 170 -19.54 4.06 -4.90
C VAL A 170 -18.94 5.41 -5.26
N THR A 171 -19.58 6.16 -6.17
CA THR A 171 -19.10 7.49 -6.58
C THR A 171 -19.46 8.59 -5.59
N SER A 172 -20.38 8.32 -4.66
CA SER A 172 -20.75 9.22 -3.57
C SER A 172 -20.09 8.86 -2.24
N GLU A 173 -19.39 7.72 -2.17
CA GLU A 173 -18.75 7.22 -0.96
C GLU A 173 -17.28 7.69 -0.86
N THR A 174 -16.79 7.74 0.38
CA THR A 174 -15.38 7.98 0.70
C THR A 174 -14.76 6.69 1.24
N PHE A 175 -13.62 6.33 0.69
CA PHE A 175 -12.86 5.16 1.09
C PHE A 175 -11.52 5.59 1.68
N THR A 176 -10.93 4.77 2.54
CA THR A 176 -9.59 5.02 3.09
C THR A 176 -8.62 3.95 2.59
N VAL A 177 -7.59 4.36 1.86
CA VAL A 177 -6.47 3.49 1.48
C VAL A 177 -5.35 3.62 2.51
N VAL A 178 -4.71 2.49 2.85
CA VAL A 178 -3.64 2.44 3.84
C VAL A 178 -2.48 1.63 3.30
N GLY A 179 -1.25 2.00 3.64
CA GLY A 179 -0.06 1.25 3.23
C GLY A 179 1.24 1.82 3.78
N TYR A 180 2.35 1.20 3.35
CA TYR A 180 3.73 1.57 3.69
C TYR A 180 4.54 1.93 2.45
N GLY A 181 3.87 2.39 1.40
CA GLY A 181 4.50 2.67 0.12
C GLY A 181 5.30 3.97 0.09
N THR A 182 5.61 4.39 -1.12
CA THR A 182 6.38 5.60 -1.38
C THR A 182 5.47 6.82 -1.34
N ASP A 183 5.88 7.84 -0.63
CA ASP A 183 5.21 9.13 -0.49
C ASP A 183 5.82 10.23 -1.34
N GLU A 184 7.11 10.14 -1.67
CA GLU A 184 7.84 11.18 -2.39
C GLU A 184 8.55 10.65 -3.63
N PHE A 185 8.40 11.38 -4.75
CA PHE A 185 9.22 11.24 -5.95
C PHE A 185 10.33 12.25 -5.94
N ILE A 186 11.57 11.81 -5.79
CA ILE A 186 12.74 12.68 -5.98
C ILE A 186 12.82 13.04 -7.46
N LEU A 187 12.39 14.24 -7.79
CA LEU A 187 12.52 14.83 -9.12
C LEU A 187 14.02 14.97 -9.48
N GLY A 188 14.47 14.20 -10.43
CA GLY A 188 15.85 14.31 -10.96
C GLY A 188 16.34 13.06 -11.66
N SER A 189 15.74 11.93 -11.42
CA SER A 189 16.23 10.64 -11.92
C SER A 189 15.25 9.88 -12.80
N ALA A 190 14.23 10.52 -13.36
CA ALA A 190 13.22 9.89 -14.21
C ALA A 190 13.77 9.09 -15.42
N LEU A 191 15.07 9.10 -15.62
CA LEU A 191 15.78 8.38 -16.68
C LEU A 191 16.98 7.55 -16.16
N SER A 192 17.19 7.47 -14.84
CA SER A 192 18.27 6.67 -14.27
C SER A 192 17.74 5.28 -13.85
N PRO A 193 18.40 4.17 -14.25
CA PRO A 193 18.04 2.83 -13.80
C PRO A 193 18.20 2.61 -12.28
N ASN A 194 18.73 3.56 -11.56
CA ASN A 194 18.94 3.57 -10.11
C ASN A 194 17.97 4.51 -9.40
N GLN A 195 16.77 4.70 -9.92
CA GLN A 195 15.74 5.50 -9.26
C GLN A 195 15.17 4.71 -8.09
N LEU A 196 15.77 4.92 -6.93
CA LEU A 196 15.24 4.46 -5.66
C LEU A 196 14.00 5.30 -5.34
N THR A 197 12.85 4.69 -5.37
CA THR A 197 11.70 5.16 -4.60
C THR A 197 12.11 5.06 -3.15
N VAL A 198 12.09 6.15 -2.41
CA VAL A 198 12.40 6.12 -0.99
C VAL A 198 11.15 5.60 -0.29
N PHE A 199 11.23 4.37 0.20
CA PHE A 199 10.31 3.86 1.21
C PHE A 199 10.73 4.50 2.52
N ASP A 200 9.90 5.35 3.11
CA ASP A 200 10.14 5.84 4.46
C ASP A 200 9.76 4.81 5.52
N GLY A 201 8.99 3.79 5.12
CA GLY A 201 8.58 2.69 5.98
C GLY A 201 7.56 3.08 7.05
N ILE A 202 6.92 4.24 6.93
CA ILE A 202 5.91 4.71 7.88
C ILE A 202 4.52 4.35 7.35
N ARG A 203 3.67 3.71 8.15
CA ARG A 203 2.28 3.48 7.78
C ARG A 203 1.54 4.80 7.63
N SER A 204 0.93 4.99 6.46
CA SER A 204 0.13 6.18 6.15
C SER A 204 -1.20 5.82 5.53
N TYR A 205 -2.12 6.78 5.55
CA TYR A 205 -3.46 6.61 5.00
C TYR A 205 -3.92 7.86 4.26
N ARG A 206 -4.90 7.67 3.37
CA ARG A 206 -5.56 8.76 2.65
C ARG A 206 -7.00 8.40 2.32
N GLU A 207 -7.86 9.42 2.37
CA GLU A 207 -9.19 9.31 1.82
C GLU A 207 -9.15 9.42 0.29
N VAL A 208 -9.88 8.53 -0.38
CA VAL A 208 -10.05 8.48 -1.83
C VAL A 208 -11.52 8.35 -2.18
N THR A 209 -11.88 8.77 -3.39
CA THR A 209 -13.23 8.60 -3.94
C THR A 209 -13.20 7.69 -5.16
N ALA A 210 -14.21 6.86 -5.32
CA ALA A 210 -14.34 6.06 -6.53
C ALA A 210 -14.69 6.95 -7.73
N ILE A 211 -14.06 6.68 -8.86
CA ILE A 211 -14.36 7.33 -10.13
C ILE A 211 -15.45 6.53 -10.84
N ASN A 212 -15.26 5.23 -10.93
CA ASN A 212 -16.20 4.25 -11.48
C ASN A 212 -15.69 2.83 -11.21
N THR A 213 -16.49 1.82 -11.49
CA THR A 213 -16.01 0.46 -11.69
C THR A 213 -15.17 0.40 -12.98
N HIS A 214 -14.16 -0.48 -13.03
CA HIS A 214 -13.33 -0.61 -14.23
C HIS A 214 -14.15 -1.18 -15.39
N ASP A 215 -14.19 -0.47 -16.52
CA ASP A 215 -15.07 -0.77 -17.66
C ASP A 215 -14.90 -2.20 -18.25
N ALA A 216 -13.70 -2.78 -18.15
CA ALA A 216 -13.43 -4.12 -18.67
C ALA A 216 -13.69 -5.24 -17.64
N PHE A 217 -13.58 -4.95 -16.34
CA PHE A 217 -13.72 -5.93 -15.26
C PHE A 217 -14.39 -5.30 -14.03
N PRO A 218 -15.65 -4.84 -14.15
CA PRO A 218 -16.34 -4.12 -13.08
C PRO A 218 -16.52 -4.97 -11.81
N ASP A 219 -16.63 -6.29 -11.98
CA ASP A 219 -16.81 -7.22 -10.86
C ASP A 219 -15.52 -7.48 -10.07
N ARG A 220 -14.36 -7.04 -10.58
CA ARG A 220 -13.04 -7.26 -9.98
C ARG A 220 -12.37 -6.01 -9.48
N PHE A 221 -12.56 -4.89 -10.14
CA PHE A 221 -11.82 -3.68 -9.86
C PHE A 221 -12.71 -2.47 -9.65
N LEU A 222 -12.40 -1.72 -8.62
CA LEU A 222 -12.88 -0.36 -8.43
C LEU A 222 -11.78 0.61 -8.82
N LYS A 223 -12.13 1.64 -9.61
CA LYS A 223 -11.20 2.70 -9.99
C LYS A 223 -11.39 3.89 -9.07
N VAL A 224 -10.32 4.32 -8.41
CA VAL A 224 -10.33 5.42 -7.46
C VAL A 224 -9.41 6.56 -7.89
N THR A 225 -9.54 7.70 -7.24
CA THR A 225 -8.60 8.83 -7.38
C THR A 225 -7.18 8.43 -6.97
N ALA A 226 -6.18 9.23 -7.32
CA ALA A 226 -4.80 8.95 -6.95
C ALA A 226 -4.60 8.91 -5.42
N GLY A 227 -3.64 8.12 -4.97
CA GLY A 227 -3.28 7.99 -3.56
C GLY A 227 -2.34 6.82 -3.30
N VAL A 228 -2.43 5.76 -4.09
CA VAL A 228 -1.65 4.52 -3.92
C VAL A 228 -0.40 4.55 -4.80
N CYS A 229 0.73 4.12 -4.26
CA CYS A 229 2.02 4.07 -4.92
C CYS A 229 2.73 2.73 -4.73
N PHE A 230 4.01 2.64 -5.11
CA PHE A 230 4.83 1.44 -4.94
C PHE A 230 5.04 1.16 -3.45
N GLY A 231 4.75 -0.07 -3.02
CA GLY A 231 4.79 -0.51 -1.63
C GLY A 231 3.43 -0.50 -0.91
N ASP A 232 2.45 0.27 -1.42
CA ASP A 232 1.08 0.21 -0.91
C ASP A 232 0.32 -1.03 -1.40
N SER A 233 0.85 -1.71 -2.41
CA SER A 233 0.30 -2.93 -2.98
C SER A 233 -0.05 -3.96 -1.90
N GLY A 234 -1.25 -4.55 -2.00
CA GLY A 234 -1.76 -5.53 -1.03
C GLY A 234 -2.34 -4.92 0.26
N GLY A 235 -2.06 -3.63 0.52
CA GLY A 235 -2.73 -2.90 1.60
C GLY A 235 -4.23 -2.73 1.34
N PRO A 236 -5.02 -2.43 2.36
CA PRO A 236 -6.47 -2.38 2.26
C PRO A 236 -6.99 -1.06 1.69
N MET A 237 -8.15 -1.15 1.06
CA MET A 237 -9.09 -0.06 0.95
C MET A 237 -10.26 -0.33 1.89
N PHE A 238 -10.44 0.53 2.87
CA PHE A 238 -11.52 0.46 3.85
C PHE A 238 -12.73 1.29 3.45
N HIS A 239 -13.90 0.77 3.78
CA HIS A 239 -15.14 1.53 3.89
C HIS A 239 -15.79 1.21 5.25
N ASP A 240 -16.02 2.23 6.06
CA ASP A 240 -16.57 2.08 7.43
C ASP A 240 -15.83 1.02 8.29
N GLY A 241 -14.49 1.01 8.22
CA GLY A 241 -13.65 0.08 8.98
C GLY A 241 -13.61 -1.35 8.47
N THR A 242 -14.23 -1.62 7.31
CA THR A 242 -14.28 -2.95 6.67
C THR A 242 -13.46 -2.94 5.40
N ILE A 243 -12.67 -3.99 5.14
CA ILE A 243 -11.88 -4.15 3.91
C ILE A 243 -12.85 -4.44 2.76
N VAL A 244 -12.88 -3.58 1.75
CA VAL A 244 -13.73 -3.74 0.55
C VAL A 244 -12.91 -4.03 -0.71
N ALA A 245 -11.62 -3.68 -0.69
CA ALA A 245 -10.71 -3.96 -1.79
C ALA A 245 -9.24 -3.92 -1.32
N LEU A 246 -8.32 -4.35 -2.20
CA LEU A 246 -6.87 -4.30 -2.02
C LEU A 246 -6.27 -3.26 -2.98
N ASN A 247 -5.25 -2.56 -2.51
CA ASN A 247 -4.43 -1.69 -3.34
C ASN A 247 -3.66 -2.54 -4.36
N THR A 248 -3.88 -2.36 -5.66
CA THR A 248 -3.25 -3.24 -6.65
C THR A 248 -2.48 -2.51 -7.74
N TRP A 249 -3.04 -1.48 -8.33
CA TRP A 249 -2.42 -0.93 -9.54
C TRP A 249 -2.51 0.60 -9.64
N THR A 250 -1.43 1.21 -10.10
CA THR A 250 -1.40 2.62 -10.50
C THR A 250 -1.17 2.76 -12.01
N PHE A 251 -1.89 3.68 -12.66
CA PHE A 251 -1.71 3.98 -14.08
C PHE A 251 -0.51 4.89 -14.36
N SER A 252 0.11 5.42 -13.33
CA SER A 252 1.21 6.37 -13.44
C SER A 252 2.44 5.90 -12.69
N LEU A 253 3.60 5.93 -13.35
CA LEU A 253 4.88 5.69 -12.67
C LEU A 253 5.21 6.74 -11.61
N ARG A 254 4.49 7.85 -11.59
CA ARG A 254 4.58 8.91 -10.57
C ARG A 254 3.43 8.85 -9.57
N CYS A 255 2.61 7.81 -9.62
CA CYS A 255 1.45 7.60 -8.77
C CYS A 255 0.42 8.76 -8.74
N THR A 256 0.50 9.70 -9.70
CA THR A 256 -0.38 10.88 -9.77
C THR A 256 -1.67 10.65 -10.56
N GLY A 257 -1.88 9.45 -11.06
CA GLY A 257 -3.07 9.04 -11.81
C GLY A 257 -4.03 8.20 -10.97
N PRO A 258 -5.19 7.86 -11.55
CA PRO A 258 -6.11 6.94 -10.90
C PRO A 258 -5.45 5.60 -10.55
N ASN A 259 -5.99 4.96 -9.52
CA ASN A 259 -5.57 3.63 -9.09
C ASN A 259 -6.70 2.62 -9.35
N LEU A 260 -6.34 1.34 -9.48
CA LEU A 260 -7.26 0.22 -9.42
C LEU A 260 -7.12 -0.50 -8.09
N GLN A 261 -8.26 -0.84 -7.52
CA GLN A 261 -8.39 -1.59 -6.28
C GLN A 261 -9.05 -2.92 -6.61
N TYR A 262 -8.44 -4.04 -6.23
CA TYR A 262 -9.02 -5.36 -6.43
C TYR A 262 -10.11 -5.60 -5.40
N ARG A 263 -11.34 -5.86 -5.85
CA ARG A 263 -12.53 -6.02 -5.01
C ARG A 263 -12.48 -7.34 -4.22
N THR A 264 -12.42 -7.23 -2.90
CA THR A 264 -12.48 -8.40 -2.01
C THR A 264 -13.89 -8.96 -1.86
N ASP A 265 -14.92 -8.15 -2.18
CA ASP A 265 -16.33 -8.52 -2.13
C ASP A 265 -16.84 -9.21 -3.40
N SER A 266 -16.01 -9.40 -4.43
CA SER A 266 -16.36 -10.13 -5.64
C SER A 266 -16.65 -11.61 -5.32
N ALA A 267 -17.56 -12.24 -6.08
CA ALA A 267 -17.91 -13.65 -5.85
C ALA A 267 -16.70 -14.60 -5.93
N ILE A 268 -15.72 -14.28 -6.79
CA ILE A 268 -14.50 -15.08 -6.96
C ILE A 268 -13.59 -14.91 -5.75
N ALA A 269 -13.35 -13.67 -5.32
CA ALA A 269 -12.55 -13.39 -4.13
C ALA A 269 -13.15 -14.01 -2.88
N GLN A 270 -14.48 -13.91 -2.71
CA GLN A 270 -15.18 -14.51 -1.58
C GLN A 270 -15.08 -16.04 -1.56
N ALA A 271 -15.23 -16.70 -2.71
CA ALA A 271 -15.06 -18.14 -2.80
C ALA A 271 -13.64 -18.61 -2.43
N PHE A 272 -12.63 -17.79 -2.75
CA PHE A 272 -11.26 -18.03 -2.32
C PHE A 272 -11.11 -17.82 -0.80
N LEU A 273 -11.59 -16.71 -0.27
CA LEU A 273 -11.53 -16.39 1.17
C LEU A 273 -12.26 -17.41 2.02
N ASP A 274 -13.47 -17.82 1.64
CA ASP A 274 -14.28 -18.82 2.35
C ASP A 274 -13.61 -20.21 2.43
N THR A 275 -12.63 -20.47 1.57
CA THR A 275 -11.89 -21.74 1.57
C THR A 275 -10.86 -21.79 2.69
N TYR A 276 -10.35 -20.65 3.13
CA TYR A 276 -9.19 -20.55 4.02
C TYR A 276 -9.44 -19.78 5.32
N LEU A 277 -10.49 -18.97 5.40
CA LEU A 277 -10.93 -18.23 6.60
C LEU A 277 -12.21 -18.78 7.18
#